data_065f5536bf97cbceba4c65ac5965c230
#
_entry.id   065f5536bf97cbceba4c65ac5965c230
#
_cell.length_a   1.000
_cell.length_b   1.000
_cell.length_c   1.000
_cell.angle_alpha   90.00
_cell.angle_beta   90.00
_cell.angle_gamma   90.00
#
_symmetry.space_group_name_H-M   'P 1'
#
loop_
_entity.id
_entity.type
_entity.pdbx_description
1 polymer ?
#
loop_
_entity_poly.entity_id
_entity_poly.type
_entity_poly.pdbx_seq_one_letter_code
_entity_poly.pdbx_strand_id
1 'polypeptide(L)'
;MDKTPPVIAAVADEFKKVSGRQYSDISCFNVEDAEAVVICMGSIAGTARTVATRLRQQGKRVGVLKIWQYRPFPTRTIAELLSKVKCAGVIDRAVSFGAPYGALCSDIASTKVQTQIQTRILNVVCGLGGRDVKPADIEQVFEKALRCADGTPVDTSVSYLGVRQ
;
A
#
# COMPACT_ATOMS: atom_id res chain seq x y z
N MET A 1 0.18 -7.88 -23.06
CA MET A 1 0.58 -7.15 -21.84
C MET A 1 2.06 -7.34 -21.48
N ASP A 2 2.70 -8.45 -21.82
CA ASP A 2 4.10 -8.74 -21.42
C ASP A 2 5.16 -7.79 -21.99
N LYS A 3 4.85 -7.13 -23.10
CA LYS A 3 5.73 -6.11 -23.73
C LYS A 3 5.60 -4.70 -23.10
N THR A 4 4.61 -4.47 -22.26
CA THR A 4 4.30 -3.14 -21.71
C THR A 4 5.30 -2.68 -20.62
N PRO A 5 5.71 -3.51 -19.65
CA PRO A 5 6.63 -3.07 -18.60
C PRO A 5 7.98 -2.53 -19.12
N PRO A 6 8.69 -3.19 -20.07
CA PRO A 6 9.94 -2.64 -20.58
C PRO A 6 9.75 -1.31 -21.35
N VAL A 7 8.61 -1.11 -22.01
CA VAL A 7 8.32 0.17 -22.67
C VAL A 7 8.10 1.28 -21.62
N ILE A 8 7.34 1.00 -20.56
CA ILE A 8 7.13 1.96 -19.45
C ILE A 8 8.46 2.34 -18.82
N ALA A 9 9.35 1.38 -18.56
CA ALA A 9 10.66 1.64 -17.99
C ALA A 9 11.51 2.53 -18.91
N ALA A 10 11.55 2.23 -20.20
CA ALA A 10 12.29 3.04 -21.18
C ALA A 10 11.78 4.49 -21.24
N VAL A 11 10.44 4.68 -21.28
CA VAL A 11 9.82 6.01 -21.27
C VAL A 11 10.11 6.76 -19.96
N ALA A 12 10.08 6.07 -18.82
CA ALA A 12 10.42 6.67 -17.54
C ALA A 12 11.88 7.15 -17.48
N ASP A 13 12.82 6.40 -18.08
CA ASP A 13 14.22 6.79 -18.18
C ASP A 13 14.44 7.99 -19.12
N GLU A 14 13.71 8.03 -20.23
CA GLU A 14 13.73 9.21 -21.12
C GLU A 14 13.16 10.45 -20.41
N PHE A 15 12.03 10.30 -19.71
CA PHE A 15 11.43 11.38 -18.94
C PHE A 15 12.36 11.90 -17.86
N LYS A 16 13.11 11.00 -17.19
CA LYS A 16 14.13 11.39 -16.21
C LYS A 16 15.19 12.32 -16.80
N LYS A 17 15.66 12.04 -18.03
CA LYS A 17 16.67 12.88 -18.70
C LYS A 17 16.17 14.31 -18.94
N VAL A 18 14.87 14.47 -19.21
CA VAL A 18 14.25 15.77 -19.49
C VAL A 18 13.84 16.51 -18.24
N SER A 19 13.26 15.79 -17.24
CA SER A 19 12.61 16.40 -16.08
C SER A 19 13.44 16.34 -14.80
N GLY A 20 14.49 15.51 -14.75
CA GLY A 20 15.23 15.16 -13.53
C GLY A 20 14.47 14.26 -12.57
N ARG A 21 13.21 13.90 -12.88
CA ARG A 21 12.35 13.09 -12.01
C ARG A 21 12.36 11.64 -12.48
N GLN A 22 12.58 10.73 -11.53
CA GLN A 22 12.48 9.30 -11.80
C GLN A 22 11.13 8.75 -11.35
N TYR A 23 10.48 8.02 -12.25
CA TYR A 23 9.26 7.27 -11.94
C TYR A 23 9.53 5.77 -12.11
N SER A 24 8.86 4.97 -11.29
CA SER A 24 8.88 3.51 -11.34
C SER A 24 7.45 3.00 -11.14
N ASP A 25 7.26 1.71 -11.22
CA ASP A 25 5.98 1.05 -10.94
C ASP A 25 5.49 1.29 -9.50
N ILE A 26 6.42 1.34 -8.54
CA ILE A 26 6.15 1.55 -7.11
C ILE A 26 7.15 2.57 -6.55
N SER A 27 6.66 3.45 -5.68
CA SER A 27 7.51 4.31 -4.85
C SER A 27 7.51 3.80 -3.42
N CYS A 28 8.71 3.55 -2.90
CA CYS A 28 8.93 3.07 -1.54
C CYS A 28 9.32 4.22 -0.61
N PHE A 29 8.85 4.15 0.63
CA PHE A 29 9.31 5.03 1.71
C PHE A 29 9.55 4.19 2.96
N ASN A 30 10.83 4.05 3.34
CA ASN A 30 11.29 3.32 4.54
C ASN A 30 10.71 1.90 4.65
N VAL A 31 10.78 1.12 3.58
CA VAL A 31 10.24 -0.25 3.54
C VAL A 31 11.26 -1.29 3.95
N GLU A 32 12.55 -1.00 3.82
CA GLU A 32 13.66 -1.93 3.94
C GLU A 32 13.73 -2.61 5.31
N ASP A 33 13.40 -1.87 6.37
CA ASP A 33 13.40 -2.33 7.76
C ASP A 33 12.01 -2.33 8.40
N ALA A 34 10.95 -2.09 7.59
CA ALA A 34 9.60 -1.98 8.10
C ALA A 34 9.01 -3.34 8.52
N GLU A 35 8.40 -3.39 9.69
CA GLU A 35 7.58 -4.53 10.12
C GLU A 35 6.17 -4.45 9.57
N ALA A 36 5.65 -3.23 9.45
CA ALA A 36 4.34 -2.95 8.89
C ALA A 36 4.42 -1.87 7.81
N VAL A 37 3.66 -2.04 6.73
CA VAL A 37 3.57 -1.04 5.66
C VAL A 37 2.13 -0.66 5.37
N VAL A 38 1.95 0.54 4.86
CA VAL A 38 0.70 0.96 4.21
C VAL A 38 0.92 0.94 2.70
N ILE A 39 0.01 0.28 1.99
CA ILE A 39 -0.03 0.24 0.52
C ILE A 39 -1.21 1.09 0.05
N CYS A 40 -0.96 2.03 -0.83
CA CYS A 40 -1.99 2.93 -1.32
C CYS A 40 -1.67 3.49 -2.71
N MET A 41 -2.64 4.16 -3.31
CA MET A 41 -2.50 4.87 -4.58
C MET A 41 -2.79 6.37 -4.41
N GLY A 42 -2.36 7.16 -5.38
CA GLY A 42 -2.71 8.57 -5.49
C GLY A 42 -2.18 9.47 -4.36
N SER A 43 -2.97 10.45 -3.98
CA SER A 43 -2.62 11.49 -3.00
C SER A 43 -2.51 10.98 -1.56
N ILE A 44 -3.20 9.90 -1.21
CA ILE A 44 -3.14 9.27 0.12
C ILE A 44 -1.69 8.97 0.52
N ALA A 45 -0.83 8.62 -0.44
CA ALA A 45 0.56 8.33 -0.18
C ALA A 45 1.34 9.50 0.45
N GLY A 46 0.99 10.73 0.14
CA GLY A 46 1.57 11.92 0.78
C GLY A 46 1.24 11.97 2.27
N THR A 47 -0.04 11.83 2.62
CA THR A 47 -0.50 11.75 4.00
C THR A 47 0.12 10.57 4.73
N ALA A 48 0.17 9.40 4.10
CA ALA A 48 0.77 8.20 4.68
C ALA A 48 2.27 8.39 4.99
N ARG A 49 3.03 9.04 4.11
CA ARG A 49 4.45 9.35 4.35
C ARG A 49 4.63 10.30 5.55
N THR A 50 3.80 11.32 5.67
CA THR A 50 3.85 12.25 6.81
C THR A 50 3.58 11.51 8.12
N VAL A 51 2.56 10.65 8.16
CA VAL A 51 2.25 9.84 9.35
C VAL A 51 3.38 8.85 9.63
N ALA A 52 3.90 8.15 8.62
CA ALA A 52 5.02 7.22 8.78
C ALA A 52 6.27 7.91 9.33
N THR A 53 6.60 9.13 8.88
CA THR A 53 7.72 9.92 9.40
C THR A 53 7.55 10.16 10.90
N ARG A 54 6.36 10.59 11.34
CA ARG A 54 6.06 10.82 12.76
C ARG A 54 6.17 9.53 13.59
N LEU A 55 5.61 8.44 13.09
CA LEU A 55 5.67 7.13 13.77
C LEU A 55 7.11 6.61 13.89
N ARG A 56 7.93 6.83 12.86
CA ARG A 56 9.36 6.48 12.91
C ARG A 56 10.15 7.28 13.92
N GLN A 57 9.84 8.56 14.10
CA GLN A 57 10.42 9.37 15.18
C GLN A 57 10.10 8.84 16.58
N GLN A 58 9.00 8.07 16.69
CA GLN A 58 8.60 7.34 17.89
C GLN A 58 9.21 5.92 17.98
N GLY A 59 10.14 5.57 17.09
CA GLY A 59 10.80 4.27 17.05
C GLY A 59 10.00 3.15 16.37
N LYS A 60 8.84 3.42 15.76
CA LYS A 60 8.02 2.41 15.09
C LYS A 60 8.56 2.12 13.69
N ARG A 61 8.79 0.84 13.35
CA ARG A 61 9.30 0.41 12.05
C ARG A 61 8.17 0.26 11.03
N VAL A 62 7.79 1.38 10.43
CA VAL A 62 6.71 1.45 9.42
C VAL A 62 7.21 2.04 8.11
N GLY A 63 6.56 1.64 7.00
CA GLY A 63 6.88 2.11 5.66
C GLY A 63 5.65 2.34 4.80
N VAL A 64 5.84 2.94 3.64
CA VAL A 64 4.75 3.20 2.67
C VAL A 64 5.15 2.69 1.31
N LEU A 65 4.26 1.95 0.67
CA LEU A 65 4.31 1.56 -0.74
C LEU A 65 3.24 2.34 -1.50
N LYS A 66 3.67 3.21 -2.39
CA LYS A 66 2.77 3.88 -3.33
C LYS A 66 2.80 3.17 -4.67
N ILE A 67 1.67 2.62 -5.10
CA ILE A 67 1.50 2.05 -6.42
C ILE A 67 1.31 3.18 -7.43
N TRP A 68 2.23 3.31 -8.38
CA TRP A 68 2.14 4.23 -9.51
C TRP A 68 1.53 3.55 -10.73
N GLN A 69 2.00 2.32 -11.02
CA GLN A 69 1.53 1.52 -12.13
C GLN A 69 0.52 0.47 -11.64
N TYR A 70 -0.77 0.69 -11.92
CA TYR A 70 -1.81 -0.25 -11.53
C TYR A 70 -2.04 -1.35 -12.56
N ARG A 71 -1.78 -1.09 -13.84
CA ARG A 71 -1.88 -2.08 -14.93
C ARG A 71 -0.76 -1.88 -15.97
N PRO A 72 -0.04 -2.95 -16.34
CA PRO A 72 -0.06 -4.28 -15.73
C PRO A 72 0.34 -4.23 -14.26
N PHE A 73 -0.25 -5.09 -13.41
CA PHE A 73 0.02 -5.05 -11.97
C PHE A 73 1.43 -5.54 -11.67
N PRO A 74 2.23 -4.83 -10.88
CA PRO A 74 3.64 -5.15 -10.66
C PRO A 74 3.81 -6.25 -9.60
N THR A 75 3.23 -7.43 -9.86
CA THR A 75 3.17 -8.57 -8.94
C THR A 75 4.54 -8.94 -8.39
N ARG A 76 5.55 -9.04 -9.26
CA ARG A 76 6.90 -9.45 -8.85
C ARG A 76 7.55 -8.43 -7.91
N THR A 77 7.51 -7.15 -8.28
CA THR A 77 8.07 -6.07 -7.46
C THR A 77 7.38 -6.01 -6.09
N ILE A 78 6.06 -6.16 -6.05
CA ILE A 78 5.30 -6.19 -4.79
C ILE A 78 5.70 -7.38 -3.93
N ALA A 79 5.84 -8.57 -4.52
CA ALA A 79 6.24 -9.77 -3.79
C ALA A 79 7.63 -9.63 -3.17
N GLU A 80 8.60 -9.10 -3.92
CA GLU A 80 9.95 -8.84 -3.45
C GLU A 80 9.95 -7.84 -2.27
N LEU A 81 9.21 -6.75 -2.37
CA LEU A 81 9.11 -5.72 -1.33
C LEU A 81 8.41 -6.26 -0.06
N LEU A 82 7.34 -7.04 -0.22
CA LEU A 82 6.59 -7.56 0.90
C LEU A 82 7.22 -8.79 1.56
N SER A 83 8.19 -9.45 0.93
CA SER A 83 8.80 -10.68 1.47
C SER A 83 9.38 -10.53 2.88
N LYS A 84 9.78 -9.31 3.26
CA LYS A 84 10.37 -8.97 4.58
C LYS A 84 9.38 -8.28 5.52
N VAL A 85 8.18 -7.97 5.04
CA VAL A 85 7.15 -7.23 5.80
C VAL A 85 6.21 -8.21 6.47
N LYS A 86 5.95 -8.04 7.76
CA LYS A 86 5.06 -8.93 8.53
C LYS A 86 3.59 -8.66 8.24
N CYS A 87 3.19 -7.39 8.11
CA CYS A 87 1.81 -6.99 7.84
C CYS A 87 1.72 -5.78 6.92
N ALA A 88 0.76 -5.81 6.00
CA ALA A 88 0.45 -4.71 5.08
C ALA A 88 -1.01 -4.26 5.25
N GLY A 89 -1.21 -2.98 5.57
CA GLY A 89 -2.51 -2.33 5.51
C GLY A 89 -2.75 -1.75 4.11
N VAL A 90 -3.67 -2.33 3.36
CA VAL A 90 -3.98 -1.91 1.99
C VAL A 90 -5.17 -0.96 2.02
N ILE A 91 -4.97 0.24 1.48
CA ILE A 91 -5.99 1.29 1.45
C ILE A 91 -6.63 1.37 0.07
N ASP A 92 -7.92 1.07 0.04
CA ASP A 92 -8.82 1.26 -1.08
C ASP A 92 -9.74 2.47 -0.86
N ARG A 93 -10.25 3.06 -1.94
CA ARG A 93 -11.26 4.14 -1.90
C ARG A 93 -12.66 3.67 -2.24
N ALA A 94 -12.82 2.42 -2.59
CA ALA A 94 -14.08 1.81 -2.95
C ALA A 94 -14.01 0.30 -2.75
N VAL A 95 -15.17 -0.33 -2.64
CA VAL A 95 -15.37 -1.77 -2.74
C VAL A 95 -16.32 -2.02 -3.88
N SER A 96 -16.02 -2.99 -4.72
CA SER A 96 -16.94 -3.44 -5.78
C SER A 96 -18.14 -4.16 -5.15
N PHE A 97 -19.31 -4.03 -5.75
CA PHE A 97 -20.52 -4.73 -5.26
C PHE A 97 -20.29 -6.24 -5.14
N GLY A 98 -20.59 -6.77 -3.95
CA GLY A 98 -20.43 -8.19 -3.67
C GLY A 98 -18.99 -8.70 -3.56
N ALA A 99 -17.99 -7.83 -3.71
CA ALA A 99 -16.60 -8.22 -3.54
C ALA A 99 -16.22 -8.29 -2.05
N PRO A 100 -15.40 -9.28 -1.65
CA PRO A 100 -14.96 -9.41 -0.25
C PRO A 100 -13.94 -8.34 0.15
N TYR A 101 -13.27 -7.68 -0.83
CA TYR A 101 -12.21 -6.70 -0.61
C TYR A 101 -12.29 -5.55 -1.62
N GLY A 102 -11.58 -4.47 -1.34
CA GLY A 102 -11.31 -3.42 -2.31
C GLY A 102 -10.44 -3.92 -3.47
N ALA A 103 -10.44 -3.19 -4.58
CA ALA A 103 -9.78 -3.62 -5.81
C ALA A 103 -8.26 -3.78 -5.65
N LEU A 104 -7.59 -2.81 -5.00
CA LEU A 104 -6.15 -2.91 -4.74
C LEU A 104 -5.82 -4.06 -3.80
N CYS A 105 -6.60 -4.23 -2.73
CA CYS A 105 -6.41 -5.33 -1.79
C CYS A 105 -6.58 -6.69 -2.46
N SER A 106 -7.54 -6.84 -3.38
CA SER A 106 -7.74 -8.07 -4.15
C SER A 106 -6.51 -8.40 -5.03
N ASP A 107 -5.93 -7.40 -5.70
CA ASP A 107 -4.71 -7.59 -6.50
C ASP A 107 -3.50 -7.96 -5.62
N ILE A 108 -3.35 -7.35 -4.44
CA ILE A 108 -2.31 -7.70 -3.47
C ILE A 108 -2.52 -9.13 -2.93
N ALA A 109 -3.76 -9.50 -2.62
CA ALA A 109 -4.08 -10.86 -2.18
C ALA A 109 -3.79 -11.90 -3.27
N SER A 110 -4.10 -11.59 -4.53
CA SER A 110 -3.74 -12.43 -5.68
C SER A 110 -2.22 -12.57 -5.83
N THR A 111 -1.47 -11.50 -5.64
CA THR A 111 0.00 -11.54 -5.59
C THR A 111 0.49 -12.51 -4.52
N LYS A 112 -0.08 -12.44 -3.30
CA LYS A 112 0.27 -13.33 -2.21
C LYS A 112 0.07 -14.81 -2.58
N VAL A 113 -1.06 -15.14 -3.21
CA VAL A 113 -1.34 -16.53 -3.63
C VAL A 113 -0.35 -17.00 -4.68
N GLN A 114 -0.03 -16.16 -5.67
CA GLN A 114 0.89 -16.51 -6.77
C GLN A 114 2.34 -16.66 -6.31
N THR A 115 2.77 -15.90 -5.31
CA THR A 115 4.18 -15.82 -4.88
C THR A 115 4.46 -16.43 -3.52
N GLN A 116 3.42 -16.89 -2.82
CA GLN A 116 3.48 -17.53 -1.50
C GLN A 116 4.13 -16.67 -0.40
N ILE A 117 4.13 -15.35 -0.54
CA ILE A 117 4.62 -14.45 0.52
C ILE A 117 3.79 -14.59 1.78
N GLN A 118 4.44 -14.49 2.94
CA GLN A 118 3.80 -14.72 4.24
C GLN A 118 3.19 -13.48 4.89
N THR A 119 3.40 -12.32 4.29
CA THR A 119 2.86 -11.03 4.76
C THR A 119 1.35 -11.13 5.02
N ARG A 120 0.91 -10.72 6.20
CA ARG A 120 -0.51 -10.59 6.49
C ARG A 120 -1.07 -9.35 5.79
N ILE A 121 -2.28 -9.44 5.26
CA ILE A 121 -2.91 -8.34 4.52
C ILE A 121 -4.18 -7.92 5.25
N LEU A 122 -4.30 -6.62 5.51
CA LEU A 122 -5.49 -5.98 6.06
C LEU A 122 -6.10 -5.07 5.00
N ASN A 123 -7.40 -5.16 4.80
CA ASN A 123 -8.11 -4.26 3.88
C ASN A 123 -8.77 -3.11 4.64
N VAL A 124 -8.49 -1.90 4.22
CA VAL A 124 -9.07 -0.68 4.75
C VAL A 124 -9.67 0.13 3.62
N VAL A 125 -10.90 0.57 3.79
CA VAL A 125 -11.60 1.44 2.84
C VAL A 125 -11.79 2.80 3.49
N CYS A 126 -11.32 3.86 2.84
CA CYS A 126 -11.50 5.23 3.32
C CYS A 126 -11.73 6.22 2.17
N GLY A 127 -12.27 7.38 2.49
CA GLY A 127 -12.56 8.41 1.50
C GLY A 127 -13.78 8.11 0.63
N LEU A 128 -14.70 7.27 1.10
CA LEU A 128 -15.98 7.00 0.43
C LEU A 128 -16.78 8.29 0.25
N GLY A 129 -17.41 8.43 -0.93
CA GLY A 129 -18.21 9.61 -1.26
C GLY A 129 -17.39 10.91 -1.36
N GLY A 130 -16.09 10.80 -1.69
CA GLY A 130 -15.21 11.97 -1.82
C GLY A 130 -14.72 12.57 -0.50
N ARG A 131 -14.93 11.89 0.62
CA ARG A 131 -14.45 12.37 1.93
C ARG A 131 -12.95 12.45 1.99
N ASP A 132 -12.45 13.42 2.74
CA ASP A 132 -11.02 13.56 3.03
C ASP A 132 -10.52 12.40 3.86
N VAL A 133 -9.32 11.91 3.51
CA VAL A 133 -8.57 10.93 4.29
C VAL A 133 -7.63 11.68 5.22
N LYS A 134 -7.94 11.66 6.51
CA LYS A 134 -7.21 12.43 7.52
C LYS A 134 -5.95 11.68 7.98
N PRO A 135 -4.91 12.39 8.47
CA PRO A 135 -3.75 11.73 9.10
C PRO A 135 -4.13 10.73 10.20
N ALA A 136 -5.16 11.04 11.00
CA ALA A 136 -5.65 10.13 12.04
C ALA A 136 -6.21 8.82 11.49
N ASP A 137 -6.86 8.83 10.32
CA ASP A 137 -7.34 7.61 9.67
C ASP A 137 -6.16 6.73 9.26
N ILE A 138 -5.13 7.33 8.67
CA ILE A 138 -3.90 6.61 8.26
C ILE A 138 -3.14 6.08 9.48
N GLU A 139 -3.10 6.82 10.57
CA GLU A 139 -2.47 6.37 11.82
C GLU A 139 -3.14 5.11 12.35
N GLN A 140 -4.48 5.04 12.35
CA GLN A 140 -5.22 3.82 12.74
C GLN A 140 -4.85 2.62 11.86
N VAL A 141 -4.62 2.83 10.54
CA VAL A 141 -4.18 1.75 9.65
C VAL A 141 -2.80 1.23 10.07
N PHE A 142 -1.85 2.12 10.35
CA PHE A 142 -0.52 1.73 10.82
C PHE A 142 -0.56 1.02 12.17
N GLU A 143 -1.35 1.51 13.12
CA GLU A 143 -1.50 0.88 14.43
C GLU A 143 -2.09 -0.52 14.33
N LYS A 144 -3.13 -0.69 13.52
CA LYS A 144 -3.71 -2.01 13.26
C LYS A 144 -2.69 -2.95 12.60
N ALA A 145 -1.92 -2.45 11.63
CA ALA A 145 -0.90 -3.24 10.93
C ALA A 145 0.28 -3.60 11.85
N LEU A 146 0.71 -2.72 12.75
CA LEU A 146 1.74 -3.00 13.75
C LEU A 146 1.28 -4.07 14.75
N ARG A 147 0.08 -3.94 15.29
CA ARG A 147 -0.52 -4.97 16.16
C ARG A 147 -0.61 -6.32 15.47
N CYS A 148 -1.00 -6.33 14.20
CA CYS A 148 -1.01 -7.53 13.38
C CYS A 148 0.41 -8.11 13.21
N ALA A 149 1.40 -7.26 12.96
CA ALA A 149 2.80 -7.65 12.81
C ALA A 149 3.40 -8.27 14.08
N ASP A 150 2.99 -7.79 15.25
CA ASP A 150 3.38 -8.32 16.58
C ASP A 150 2.68 -9.63 16.95
N GLY A 151 1.77 -10.12 16.11
CA GLY A 151 1.00 -11.33 16.37
C GLY A 151 -0.25 -11.13 17.23
N THR A 152 -0.57 -9.90 17.64
CA THR A 152 -1.81 -9.59 18.33
C THR A 152 -3.00 -9.91 17.42
N PRO A 153 -4.03 -10.61 17.91
CA PRO A 153 -5.25 -10.83 17.14
C PRO A 153 -5.88 -9.50 16.72
N VAL A 154 -6.15 -9.35 15.43
CA VAL A 154 -6.85 -8.20 14.87
C VAL A 154 -7.99 -8.68 13.99
N ASP A 155 -9.06 -7.91 13.94
CA ASP A 155 -10.12 -8.15 12.97
C ASP A 155 -9.61 -7.96 11.56
N THR A 156 -9.71 -9.01 10.73
CA THR A 156 -9.26 -9.03 9.33
C THR A 156 -10.38 -8.70 8.35
N SER A 157 -11.60 -8.45 8.83
CA SER A 157 -12.68 -7.94 8.00
C SER A 157 -12.33 -6.58 7.42
N VAL A 158 -13.04 -6.18 6.36
CA VAL A 158 -12.85 -4.86 5.75
C VAL A 158 -13.15 -3.77 6.77
N SER A 159 -12.16 -2.92 7.04
CA SER A 159 -12.33 -1.78 7.93
C SER A 159 -12.74 -0.55 7.13
N TYR A 160 -13.79 0.12 7.55
CA TYR A 160 -14.25 1.37 6.94
C TYR A 160 -13.90 2.54 7.85
N LEU A 161 -13.07 3.48 7.35
CA LEU A 161 -12.65 4.66 8.09
C LEU A 161 -13.31 5.93 7.52
N GLY A 162 -13.58 6.88 8.41
CA GLY A 162 -14.21 8.15 8.05
C GLY A 162 -15.68 8.03 7.62
N VAL A 163 -16.35 6.92 7.93
CA VAL A 163 -17.79 6.75 7.72
C VAL A 163 -18.58 7.10 8.99
N ARG A 164 -19.83 7.53 8.82
CA ARG A 164 -20.75 7.64 9.94
C ARG A 164 -21.21 6.23 10.33
N GLN A 165 -21.08 5.92 11.58
CA GLN A 165 -21.71 4.73 12.18
C GLN A 165 -23.15 5.05 12.52
#